data_2c971be279d27e01b07600430b7bb1e9
#
_entry.id   2c971be279d27e01b07600430b7bb1e9
#
_cell.length_a   1.000
_cell.length_b   1.000
_cell.length_c   1.000
_cell.angle_alpha   90.00
_cell.angle_beta   90.00
_cell.angle_gamma   90.00
#
_symmetry.space_group_name_H-M   'P 1'
#
loop_
_entity.id
_entity.type
_entity.pdbx_description
1 polymer ?
#
loop_
_entity_poly.entity_id
_entity_poly.type
_entity_poly.pdbx_seq_one_letter_code
_entity_poly.pdbx_strand_id
1 'polypeptide(L)'
;MIFYLYPVIVYIIMKIAIAGTGYVGLSLATLLAQNNEVVALDIIPEKVEMVNKFISPIQDEYIEKYLAEKELDLTATLDGESAYSNADFVVIAAPTNYDSQKNYFDTSAVEAVIELVLKVNPDAIMVIKSTIPVGYTESVRKKYNTPNIIFSPEFLRESKALYDNLYPSRIIVSTDPSDNRILDASHTFASLLKQGAVKEDRKSV
;
A
#
# COMPACT_ATOMS: atom_id res chain seq x y z
N MET A 1 -1.58 7.23 -47.49
CA MET A 1 -1.44 6.13 -46.53
C MET A 1 -1.16 6.81 -45.16
N ILE A 2 -2.17 6.89 -44.28
CA ILE A 2 -2.10 7.58 -42.98
C ILE A 2 -1.71 6.50 -41.99
N PHE A 3 -0.48 6.59 -41.45
CA PHE A 3 -0.02 5.76 -40.33
C PHE A 3 -0.60 6.33 -39.04
N TYR A 4 -1.57 5.66 -38.44
CA TYR A 4 -1.95 5.90 -37.05
C TYR A 4 -0.88 5.33 -36.15
N LEU A 5 -0.03 6.20 -35.60
CA LEU A 5 0.82 5.89 -34.47
C LEU A 5 -0.08 5.78 -33.24
N TYR A 6 -0.43 4.56 -32.83
CA TYR A 6 -0.98 4.34 -31.50
C TYR A 6 0.10 4.66 -30.48
N PRO A 7 -0.17 5.53 -29.48
CA PRO A 7 0.81 5.76 -28.42
C PRO A 7 1.02 4.42 -27.69
N VAL A 8 2.26 3.95 -27.69
CA VAL A 8 2.67 2.82 -26.85
C VAL A 8 2.63 3.35 -25.42
N ILE A 9 1.61 3.00 -24.66
CA ILE A 9 1.55 3.28 -23.23
C ILE A 9 2.55 2.33 -22.58
N VAL A 10 3.73 2.84 -22.26
CA VAL A 10 4.72 2.12 -21.47
C VAL A 10 4.27 2.22 -20.03
N TYR A 11 3.72 1.15 -19.48
CA TYR A 11 3.47 1.05 -18.04
C TYR A 11 4.82 0.84 -17.36
N ILE A 12 5.19 1.79 -16.52
CA ILE A 12 6.35 1.63 -15.63
C ILE A 12 5.91 0.68 -14.52
N ILE A 13 6.56 -0.47 -14.40
CA ILE A 13 6.37 -1.40 -13.30
C ILE A 13 7.03 -0.77 -12.07
N MET A 14 6.24 -0.57 -11.02
CA MET A 14 6.74 -0.03 -9.75
C MET A 14 7.09 -1.17 -8.80
N LYS A 15 8.05 -0.93 -7.92
CA LYS A 15 8.41 -1.83 -6.82
C LYS A 15 7.72 -1.34 -5.55
N ILE A 16 6.82 -2.16 -5.03
CA ILE A 16 5.97 -1.77 -3.91
C ILE A 16 6.16 -2.74 -2.76
N ALA A 17 6.56 -2.23 -1.61
CA ALA A 17 6.57 -3.02 -0.38
C ALA A 17 5.30 -2.75 0.44
N ILE A 18 4.73 -3.80 1.03
CA ILE A 18 3.54 -3.71 1.89
C ILE A 18 3.90 -4.20 3.29
N ALA A 19 3.83 -3.33 4.28
CA ALA A 19 4.08 -3.67 5.69
C ALA A 19 2.79 -4.11 6.38
N GLY A 20 2.66 -5.41 6.63
CA GLY A 20 1.51 -6.08 7.22
C GLY A 20 0.62 -6.79 6.20
N THR A 21 0.22 -8.03 6.51
CA THR A 21 -0.64 -8.89 5.68
C THR A 21 -2.00 -9.16 6.32
N GLY A 22 -2.54 -8.15 7.01
CA GLY A 22 -3.94 -8.12 7.44
C GLY A 22 -4.88 -7.80 6.26
N TYR A 23 -6.16 -7.52 6.55
CA TYR A 23 -7.16 -7.22 5.51
C TYR A 23 -6.74 -6.07 4.59
N VAL A 24 -6.24 -4.98 5.15
CA VAL A 24 -5.79 -3.82 4.37
C VAL A 24 -4.57 -4.16 3.53
N GLY A 25 -3.51 -4.68 4.16
CA GLY A 25 -2.24 -4.91 3.47
C GLY A 25 -2.34 -5.99 2.40
N LEU A 26 -2.94 -7.15 2.71
CA LEU A 26 -3.03 -8.25 1.76
C LEU A 26 -3.96 -7.93 0.58
N SER A 27 -5.07 -7.22 0.81
CA SER A 27 -5.94 -6.79 -0.29
C SER A 27 -5.23 -5.81 -1.23
N LEU A 28 -4.43 -4.89 -0.70
CA LEU A 28 -3.62 -3.98 -1.51
C LEU A 28 -2.47 -4.71 -2.20
N ALA A 29 -1.80 -5.65 -1.52
CA ALA A 29 -0.77 -6.48 -2.14
C ALA A 29 -1.33 -7.24 -3.35
N THR A 30 -2.49 -7.88 -3.19
CA THR A 30 -3.17 -8.61 -4.27
C THR A 30 -3.64 -7.67 -5.39
N LEU A 31 -4.16 -6.49 -5.05
CA LEU A 31 -4.60 -5.48 -6.03
C LEU A 31 -3.44 -4.98 -6.89
N LEU A 32 -2.34 -4.59 -6.24
CA LEU A 32 -1.20 -3.94 -6.89
C LEU A 32 -0.32 -4.94 -7.66
N ALA A 33 -0.21 -6.18 -7.18
CA ALA A 33 0.57 -7.24 -7.81
C ALA A 33 0.04 -7.70 -9.18
N GLN A 34 -1.15 -7.26 -9.57
CA GLN A 34 -1.66 -7.50 -10.92
C GLN A 34 -0.85 -6.77 -12.01
N ASN A 35 -0.14 -5.69 -11.66
CA ASN A 35 0.55 -4.84 -12.62
C ASN A 35 1.92 -4.34 -12.14
N ASN A 36 2.36 -4.71 -10.93
CA ASN A 36 3.58 -4.21 -10.30
C ASN A 36 4.29 -5.33 -9.54
N GLU A 37 5.59 -5.17 -9.29
CA GLU A 37 6.35 -6.02 -8.39
C GLU A 37 6.01 -5.69 -6.94
N VAL A 38 5.44 -6.65 -6.20
CA VAL A 38 4.99 -6.44 -4.82
C VAL A 38 5.67 -7.39 -3.84
N VAL A 39 6.25 -6.83 -2.79
CA VAL A 39 6.82 -7.59 -1.68
C VAL A 39 6.01 -7.31 -0.40
N ALA A 40 5.32 -8.32 0.12
CA ALA A 40 4.56 -8.22 1.36
C ALA A 40 5.44 -8.62 2.55
N LEU A 41 5.51 -7.77 3.56
CA LEU A 41 6.20 -8.05 4.82
C LEU A 41 5.19 -8.39 5.92
N ASP A 42 5.41 -9.46 6.63
CA ASP A 42 4.72 -9.75 7.90
C ASP A 42 5.73 -10.29 8.92
N ILE A 43 5.40 -10.20 10.20
CA ILE A 43 6.22 -10.73 11.29
C ILE A 43 5.89 -12.19 11.63
N ILE A 44 4.83 -12.74 11.04
CA ILE A 44 4.31 -14.09 11.32
C ILE A 44 4.76 -15.03 10.19
N PRO A 45 5.69 -15.98 10.46
CA PRO A 45 6.25 -16.87 9.44
C PRO A 45 5.20 -17.66 8.66
N GLU A 46 4.17 -18.14 9.33
CA GLU A 46 3.10 -18.95 8.74
C GLU A 46 2.32 -18.16 7.69
N LYS A 47 2.10 -16.86 7.93
CA LYS A 47 1.44 -15.99 6.95
C LYS A 47 2.31 -15.76 5.72
N VAL A 48 3.61 -15.53 5.91
CA VAL A 48 4.57 -15.38 4.83
C VAL A 48 4.62 -16.63 3.97
N GLU A 49 4.67 -17.81 4.60
CA GLU A 49 4.66 -19.09 3.89
C GLU A 49 3.35 -19.29 3.09
N MET A 50 2.21 -18.95 3.67
CA MET A 50 0.91 -19.06 3.00
C MET A 50 0.85 -18.15 1.76
N VAL A 51 1.22 -16.88 1.90
CA VAL A 51 1.21 -15.91 0.79
C VAL A 51 2.14 -16.37 -0.36
N ASN A 52 3.34 -16.88 -0.05
CA ASN A 52 4.26 -17.41 -1.04
C ASN A 52 3.76 -18.68 -1.75
N LYS A 53 2.78 -19.37 -1.15
CA LYS A 53 2.07 -20.50 -1.78
C LYS A 53 0.77 -20.07 -2.47
N PHE A 54 0.50 -18.77 -2.56
CA PHE A 54 -0.74 -18.21 -3.07
C PHE A 54 -1.99 -18.70 -2.29
N ILE A 55 -1.83 -18.88 -0.97
CA ILE A 55 -2.90 -19.23 -0.03
C ILE A 55 -3.17 -18.02 0.85
N SER A 56 -4.43 -17.61 0.98
CA SER A 56 -4.79 -16.49 1.84
C SER A 56 -4.68 -16.86 3.33
N PRO A 57 -3.91 -16.08 4.14
CA PRO A 57 -3.89 -16.26 5.59
C PRO A 57 -5.09 -15.62 6.33
N ILE A 58 -6.02 -15.01 5.58
CA ILE A 58 -7.22 -14.34 6.11
C ILE A 58 -8.44 -14.76 5.30
N GLN A 59 -9.63 -14.65 5.88
CA GLN A 59 -10.90 -14.99 5.22
C GLN A 59 -11.37 -13.79 4.36
N ASP A 60 -11.13 -13.88 3.06
CA ASP A 60 -11.64 -12.94 2.06
C ASP A 60 -11.76 -13.69 0.72
N GLU A 61 -13.00 -13.94 0.28
CA GLU A 61 -13.31 -14.72 -0.91
C GLU A 61 -12.61 -14.19 -2.17
N TYR A 62 -12.50 -12.87 -2.31
CA TYR A 62 -11.86 -12.26 -3.47
C TYR A 62 -10.34 -12.37 -3.42
N ILE A 63 -9.72 -12.27 -2.24
CA ILE A 63 -8.28 -12.52 -2.09
C ILE A 63 -7.97 -13.98 -2.40
N GLU A 64 -8.71 -14.92 -1.84
CA GLU A 64 -8.55 -16.35 -2.09
C GLU A 64 -8.66 -16.65 -3.59
N LYS A 65 -9.69 -16.11 -4.25
CA LYS A 65 -9.90 -16.27 -5.68
C LYS A 65 -8.75 -15.68 -6.51
N TYR A 66 -8.32 -14.45 -6.21
CA TYR A 66 -7.26 -13.78 -6.99
C TYR A 66 -5.92 -14.46 -6.82
N LEU A 67 -5.57 -14.89 -5.60
CA LEU A 67 -4.36 -15.67 -5.35
C LEU A 67 -4.36 -17.00 -6.13
N ALA A 68 -5.52 -17.64 -6.27
CA ALA A 68 -5.62 -18.93 -6.97
C ALA A 68 -5.69 -18.81 -8.52
N GLU A 69 -6.27 -17.73 -9.05
CA GLU A 69 -6.64 -17.65 -10.46
C GLU A 69 -5.84 -16.60 -11.27
N LYS A 70 -5.19 -15.61 -10.60
CA LYS A 70 -4.50 -14.51 -11.27
C LYS A 70 -2.99 -14.71 -11.26
N GLU A 71 -2.35 -14.27 -12.34
CA GLU A 71 -0.91 -14.07 -12.35
C GLU A 71 -0.59 -12.80 -11.55
N LEU A 72 0.04 -12.97 -10.40
CA LEU A 72 0.40 -11.90 -9.49
C LEU A 72 1.91 -11.90 -9.28
N ASP A 73 2.55 -10.76 -9.50
CA ASP A 73 3.95 -10.57 -9.12
C ASP A 73 4.03 -10.20 -7.64
N LEU A 74 3.78 -11.21 -6.81
CA LEU A 74 3.66 -11.11 -5.35
C LEU A 74 4.58 -12.09 -4.66
N THR A 75 5.44 -11.58 -3.80
CA THR A 75 6.24 -12.35 -2.87
C THR A 75 6.02 -11.88 -1.44
N ALA A 76 6.32 -12.73 -0.45
CA ALA A 76 6.24 -12.34 0.96
C ALA A 76 7.54 -12.68 1.69
N THR A 77 7.90 -11.88 2.69
CA THR A 77 9.15 -12.04 3.45
C THR A 77 9.00 -11.63 4.91
N LEU A 78 9.90 -12.13 5.75
CA LEU A 78 10.11 -11.66 7.14
C LEU A 78 11.20 -10.60 7.22
N ASP A 79 11.95 -10.37 6.13
CA ASP A 79 13.09 -9.46 6.06
C ASP A 79 12.66 -8.07 5.56
N GLY A 80 12.44 -7.16 6.50
CA GLY A 80 12.03 -5.79 6.19
C GLY A 80 13.14 -4.96 5.53
N GLU A 81 14.42 -5.21 5.83
CA GLU A 81 15.53 -4.49 5.19
C GLU A 81 15.56 -4.81 3.68
N SER A 82 15.43 -6.08 3.34
CA SER A 82 15.37 -6.53 1.95
C SER A 82 14.11 -6.00 1.25
N ALA A 83 12.94 -6.08 1.90
CA ALA A 83 11.67 -5.65 1.32
C ALA A 83 11.65 -4.16 0.94
N TYR A 84 12.27 -3.30 1.76
CA TYR A 84 12.20 -1.84 1.58
C TYR A 84 13.33 -1.25 0.76
N SER A 85 14.48 -1.94 0.66
CA SER A 85 15.73 -1.38 0.09
C SER A 85 15.61 -0.85 -1.34
N ASN A 86 14.74 -1.42 -2.15
CA ASN A 86 14.55 -1.05 -3.56
C ASN A 86 13.10 -0.64 -3.89
N ALA A 87 12.27 -0.40 -2.88
CA ALA A 87 10.87 -0.04 -3.08
C ALA A 87 10.72 1.43 -3.51
N ASP A 88 9.91 1.69 -4.52
CA ASP A 88 9.48 3.04 -4.90
C ASP A 88 8.44 3.55 -3.89
N PHE A 89 7.54 2.64 -3.46
CA PHE A 89 6.52 2.90 -2.46
C PHE A 89 6.59 1.85 -1.33
N VAL A 90 6.45 2.32 -0.10
CA VAL A 90 6.24 1.46 1.07
C VAL A 90 4.87 1.76 1.66
N VAL A 91 3.94 0.83 1.50
CA VAL A 91 2.57 0.94 2.04
C VAL A 91 2.56 0.40 3.46
N ILE A 92 2.20 1.24 4.42
CA ILE A 92 2.18 0.91 5.83
C ILE A 92 0.76 0.53 6.26
N ALA A 93 0.50 -0.76 6.38
CA ALA A 93 -0.75 -1.35 6.85
C ALA A 93 -0.54 -2.10 8.19
N ALA A 94 0.39 -1.60 8.99
CA ALA A 94 0.69 -2.13 10.32
C ALA A 94 -0.48 -1.88 11.29
N PRO A 95 -0.72 -2.76 12.28
CA PRO A 95 -1.81 -2.58 13.22
C PRO A 95 -1.60 -1.33 14.07
N THR A 96 -2.71 -0.64 14.36
CA THR A 96 -2.78 0.46 15.31
C THR A 96 -3.88 0.16 16.31
N ASN A 97 -3.56 0.22 17.61
CA ASN A 97 -4.52 -0.05 18.66
C ASN A 97 -4.95 1.25 19.34
N TYR A 98 -6.25 1.41 19.55
CA TYR A 98 -6.79 2.52 20.31
C TYR A 98 -7.09 2.09 21.74
N ASP A 99 -6.39 2.69 22.72
CA ASP A 99 -6.68 2.54 24.14
C ASP A 99 -7.69 3.60 24.57
N SER A 100 -8.95 3.20 24.72
CA SER A 100 -10.05 4.10 25.12
C SER A 100 -9.93 4.63 26.53
N GLN A 101 -9.18 3.97 27.43
CA GLN A 101 -8.96 4.43 28.80
C GLN A 101 -7.93 5.57 28.85
N LYS A 102 -6.95 5.51 27.96
CA LYS A 102 -5.88 6.50 27.86
C LYS A 102 -6.11 7.54 26.78
N ASN A 103 -7.18 7.42 25.98
CA ASN A 103 -7.40 8.19 24.76
C ASN A 103 -6.14 8.24 23.86
N TYR A 104 -5.50 7.09 23.69
CA TYR A 104 -4.21 6.98 23.04
C TYR A 104 -4.25 5.98 21.88
N PHE A 105 -3.72 6.39 20.73
CA PHE A 105 -3.42 5.50 19.61
C PHE A 105 -1.99 5.00 19.74
N ASP A 106 -1.82 3.70 19.82
CA ASP A 106 -0.52 3.08 19.70
C ASP A 106 -0.12 3.00 18.22
N THR A 107 0.76 3.89 17.81
CA THR A 107 1.31 3.97 16.45
C THR A 107 2.72 3.41 16.36
N SER A 108 3.20 2.72 17.40
CA SER A 108 4.57 2.22 17.47
C SER A 108 4.95 1.32 16.30
N ALA A 109 4.03 0.46 15.84
CA ALA A 109 4.28 -0.40 14.68
C ALA A 109 4.42 0.41 13.37
N VAL A 110 3.66 1.50 13.20
CA VAL A 110 3.79 2.41 12.05
C VAL A 110 5.14 3.11 12.10
N GLU A 111 5.54 3.60 13.27
CA GLU A 111 6.82 4.29 13.44
C GLU A 111 8.01 3.35 13.23
N ALA A 112 7.94 2.10 13.71
CA ALA A 112 8.99 1.11 13.46
C ALA A 112 9.21 0.85 11.94
N VAL A 113 8.13 0.83 11.15
CA VAL A 113 8.25 0.74 9.68
C VAL A 113 8.92 1.99 9.12
N ILE A 114 8.48 3.19 9.53
CA ILE A 114 9.08 4.47 9.07
C ILE A 114 10.58 4.49 9.37
N GLU A 115 10.99 4.12 10.58
CA GLU A 115 12.40 4.11 11.00
C GLU A 115 13.23 3.14 10.15
N LEU A 116 12.71 1.95 9.90
CA LEU A 116 13.40 0.96 9.06
C LEU A 116 13.52 1.43 7.61
N VAL A 117 12.45 1.98 7.04
CA VAL A 117 12.48 2.54 5.67
C VAL A 117 13.53 3.64 5.57
N LEU A 118 13.54 4.59 6.51
CA LEU A 118 14.51 5.69 6.50
C LEU A 118 15.97 5.21 6.64
N LYS A 119 16.18 4.10 7.34
CA LYS A 119 17.50 3.48 7.47
C LYS A 119 18.01 2.88 6.16
N VAL A 120 17.14 2.21 5.39
CA VAL A 120 17.57 1.40 4.23
C VAL A 120 17.27 2.05 2.89
N ASN A 121 16.23 2.90 2.81
CA ASN A 121 15.78 3.56 1.57
C ASN A 121 15.06 4.88 1.89
N PRO A 122 15.78 5.94 2.27
CA PRO A 122 15.18 7.22 2.67
C PRO A 122 14.42 7.95 1.55
N ASP A 123 14.63 7.53 0.30
CA ASP A 123 13.98 8.15 -0.87
C ASP A 123 12.61 7.52 -1.19
N ALA A 124 12.30 6.35 -0.64
CA ALA A 124 11.00 5.69 -0.82
C ALA A 124 9.84 6.57 -0.32
N ILE A 125 8.74 6.54 -1.06
CA ILE A 125 7.49 7.19 -0.61
C ILE A 125 6.74 6.23 0.32
N MET A 126 6.58 6.64 1.57
CA MET A 126 5.82 5.90 2.56
C MET A 126 4.34 6.31 2.52
N VAL A 127 3.44 5.34 2.37
CA VAL A 127 2.00 5.55 2.31
C VAL A 127 1.34 4.94 3.53
N ILE A 128 0.90 5.74 4.46
CA ILE A 128 0.20 5.25 5.65
C ILE A 128 -1.25 4.89 5.27
N LYS A 129 -1.60 3.62 5.44
CA LYS A 129 -2.95 3.07 5.30
C LYS A 129 -3.58 2.73 6.65
N SER A 130 -2.77 2.58 7.69
CA SER A 130 -3.23 2.34 9.06
C SER A 130 -4.09 3.49 9.58
N THR A 131 -5.02 3.19 10.47
CA THR A 131 -5.83 4.21 11.16
C THR A 131 -4.94 5.03 12.09
N ILE A 132 -4.91 6.34 11.89
CA ILE A 132 -4.04 7.26 12.63
C ILE A 132 -4.82 8.48 13.12
N PRO A 133 -4.36 9.16 14.20
CA PRO A 133 -4.97 10.40 14.68
C PRO A 133 -4.89 11.54 13.66
N VAL A 134 -5.79 12.51 13.80
CA VAL A 134 -5.73 13.76 13.02
C VAL A 134 -4.40 14.49 13.30
N GLY A 135 -3.73 14.95 12.25
CA GLY A 135 -2.44 15.65 12.35
C GLY A 135 -1.22 14.72 12.49
N TYR A 136 -1.43 13.40 12.60
CA TYR A 136 -0.33 12.45 12.78
C TYR A 136 0.69 12.49 11.62
N THR A 137 0.24 12.54 10.37
CA THR A 137 1.14 12.59 9.20
C THR A 137 2.09 13.79 9.26
N GLU A 138 1.59 14.97 9.63
CA GLU A 138 2.46 16.14 9.84
C GLU A 138 3.44 15.95 10.99
N SER A 139 2.99 15.36 12.10
CA SER A 139 3.82 15.14 13.27
C SER A 139 4.98 14.20 12.98
N VAL A 140 4.76 13.09 12.26
CA VAL A 140 5.82 12.14 11.91
C VAL A 140 6.75 12.69 10.82
N ARG A 141 6.25 13.49 9.86
CA ARG A 141 7.11 14.21 8.91
C ARG A 141 8.09 15.13 9.64
N LYS A 142 7.64 15.87 10.64
CA LYS A 142 8.48 16.72 11.47
C LYS A 142 9.44 15.90 12.35
N LYS A 143 8.93 14.85 13.02
CA LYS A 143 9.71 13.99 13.91
C LYS A 143 10.90 13.36 13.17
N TYR A 144 10.67 12.86 11.97
CA TYR A 144 11.67 12.14 11.18
C TYR A 144 12.37 13.02 10.13
N ASN A 145 12.04 14.31 10.07
CA ASN A 145 12.58 15.26 9.11
C ASN A 145 12.55 14.76 7.66
N THR A 146 11.40 14.23 7.24
CA THR A 146 11.19 13.74 5.88
C THR A 146 9.83 14.16 5.33
N PRO A 147 9.75 14.64 4.07
CA PRO A 147 8.49 14.88 3.39
C PRO A 147 7.86 13.60 2.80
N ASN A 148 8.62 12.49 2.73
CA ASN A 148 8.30 11.27 1.98
C ASN A 148 7.20 10.41 2.63
N ILE A 149 6.30 10.99 3.39
CA ILE A 149 5.19 10.31 4.05
C ILE A 149 3.88 10.92 3.58
N ILE A 150 3.02 10.12 2.97
CA ILE A 150 1.66 10.51 2.57
C ILE A 150 0.64 9.63 3.30
N PHE A 151 -0.60 10.08 3.36
CA PHE A 151 -1.70 9.35 3.99
C PHE A 151 -2.75 8.99 2.93
N SER A 152 -3.18 7.74 2.93
CA SER A 152 -4.26 7.27 2.08
C SER A 152 -5.22 6.44 2.94
N PRO A 153 -6.31 7.06 3.46
CA PRO A 153 -7.24 6.38 4.36
C PRO A 153 -7.90 5.19 3.70
N GLU A 154 -8.31 4.21 4.52
CA GLU A 154 -8.99 3.01 4.08
C GLU A 154 -10.45 2.99 4.55
N PHE A 155 -11.34 2.48 3.71
CA PHE A 155 -12.79 2.41 3.98
C PHE A 155 -13.35 1.01 3.68
N LEU A 156 -12.49 -0.01 3.59
CA LEU A 156 -12.89 -1.37 3.30
C LEU A 156 -13.58 -2.06 4.49
N ARG A 157 -14.39 -3.04 4.17
CA ARG A 157 -14.97 -3.98 5.13
C ARG A 157 -14.04 -5.18 5.28
N GLU A 158 -13.80 -5.60 6.51
CA GLU A 158 -13.16 -6.91 6.77
C GLU A 158 -13.91 -8.01 6.02
N SER A 159 -13.25 -9.07 5.59
CA SER A 159 -13.79 -10.15 4.75
C SER A 159 -14.29 -9.78 3.35
N LYS A 160 -14.25 -8.50 2.96
CA LYS A 160 -14.55 -7.99 1.60
C LYS A 160 -13.53 -6.96 1.14
N ALA A 161 -12.33 -7.03 1.71
CA ALA A 161 -11.31 -6.00 1.53
C ALA A 161 -10.87 -5.87 0.07
N LEU A 162 -10.60 -6.97 -0.62
CA LEU A 162 -10.23 -6.90 -2.02
C LEU A 162 -11.42 -6.48 -2.91
N TYR A 163 -12.64 -6.94 -2.62
CA TYR A 163 -13.81 -6.47 -3.36
C TYR A 163 -13.96 -4.95 -3.28
N ASP A 164 -13.83 -4.37 -2.08
CA ASP A 164 -13.97 -2.93 -1.89
C ASP A 164 -12.83 -2.15 -2.57
N ASN A 165 -11.63 -2.73 -2.69
CA ASN A 165 -10.51 -2.17 -3.46
C ASN A 165 -10.69 -2.34 -4.98
N LEU A 166 -11.30 -3.43 -5.45
CA LEU A 166 -11.62 -3.63 -6.87
C LEU A 166 -12.75 -2.72 -7.35
N TYR A 167 -13.71 -2.40 -6.48
CA TYR A 167 -14.88 -1.56 -6.76
C TYR A 167 -14.97 -0.36 -5.80
N PRO A 168 -13.91 0.45 -5.65
CA PRO A 168 -13.90 1.51 -4.66
C PRO A 168 -14.95 2.58 -4.98
N SER A 169 -15.62 3.08 -3.96
CA SER A 169 -16.49 4.25 -4.06
C SER A 169 -15.68 5.53 -4.29
N ARG A 170 -14.47 5.58 -3.73
CA ARG A 170 -13.52 6.69 -3.81
C ARG A 170 -12.11 6.20 -3.55
N ILE A 171 -11.13 6.89 -4.12
CA ILE A 171 -9.70 6.75 -3.81
C ILE A 171 -9.25 8.10 -3.27
N ILE A 172 -8.71 8.13 -2.07
CA ILE A 172 -8.22 9.34 -1.41
C ILE A 172 -6.74 9.16 -1.12
N VAL A 173 -5.93 10.10 -1.59
CA VAL A 173 -4.50 10.17 -1.28
C VAL A 173 -4.19 11.60 -0.88
N SER A 174 -3.61 11.80 0.29
CA SER A 174 -3.16 13.12 0.72
C SER A 174 -1.94 13.57 -0.07
N THR A 175 -1.77 14.87 -0.17
CA THR A 175 -0.60 15.46 -0.81
C THR A 175 -0.16 16.73 -0.10
N ASP A 176 1.03 17.22 -0.42
CA ASP A 176 1.46 18.58 -0.13
C ASP A 176 1.54 19.35 -1.47
N PRO A 177 0.63 20.28 -1.73
CA PRO A 177 0.60 21.02 -3.00
C PRO A 177 1.79 21.98 -3.16
N SER A 178 2.56 22.23 -2.12
CA SER A 178 3.78 23.04 -2.17
C SER A 178 5.04 22.26 -2.57
N ASP A 179 4.97 20.92 -2.53
CA ASP A 179 6.04 20.02 -2.95
C ASP A 179 5.59 19.21 -4.18
N ASN A 180 6.08 19.60 -5.35
CA ASN A 180 5.73 18.94 -6.62
C ASN A 180 6.07 17.44 -6.63
N ARG A 181 7.17 17.04 -5.98
CA ARG A 181 7.57 15.63 -5.92
C ARG A 181 6.56 14.80 -5.11
N ILE A 182 6.08 15.32 -4.00
CA ILE A 182 5.05 14.66 -3.19
C ILE A 182 3.69 14.68 -3.90
N LEU A 183 3.38 15.75 -4.60
CA LEU A 183 2.18 15.85 -5.44
C LEU A 183 2.19 14.77 -6.53
N ASP A 184 3.28 14.64 -7.27
CA ASP A 184 3.45 13.64 -8.34
C ASP A 184 3.42 12.21 -7.78
N ALA A 185 4.06 11.96 -6.62
CA ALA A 185 4.01 10.67 -5.94
C ALA A 185 2.58 10.31 -5.50
N SER A 186 1.81 11.28 -4.99
CA SER A 186 0.41 11.08 -4.60
C SER A 186 -0.47 10.74 -5.80
N HIS A 187 -0.29 11.42 -6.93
CA HIS A 187 -0.99 11.11 -8.18
C HIS A 187 -0.59 9.74 -8.74
N THR A 188 0.70 9.39 -8.66
CA THR A 188 1.20 8.08 -9.07
C THR A 188 0.55 6.98 -8.23
N PHE A 189 0.55 7.10 -6.90
CA PHE A 189 -0.05 6.10 -6.02
C PHE A 189 -1.57 5.96 -6.26
N ALA A 190 -2.29 7.07 -6.43
CA ALA A 190 -3.71 7.04 -6.81
C ALA A 190 -3.95 6.32 -8.14
N SER A 191 -3.05 6.50 -9.11
CA SER A 191 -3.11 5.84 -10.42
C SER A 191 -2.84 4.34 -10.31
N LEU A 192 -1.90 3.90 -9.46
CA LEU A 192 -1.64 2.48 -9.18
C LEU A 192 -2.87 1.78 -8.61
N LEU A 193 -3.54 2.40 -7.63
CA LEU A 193 -4.79 1.88 -7.07
C LEU A 193 -5.90 1.79 -8.13
N LYS A 194 -5.99 2.81 -8.99
CA LYS A 194 -6.96 2.83 -10.08
C LYS A 194 -6.68 1.76 -11.14
N GLN A 195 -5.42 1.49 -11.45
CA GLN A 195 -4.99 0.49 -12.42
C GLN A 195 -5.41 -0.93 -12.00
N GLY A 196 -5.25 -1.30 -10.72
CA GLY A 196 -5.65 -2.60 -10.20
C GLY A 196 -7.16 -2.80 -10.10
N ALA A 197 -7.92 -1.75 -10.08
CA ALA A 197 -9.36 -1.79 -9.87
C ALA A 197 -10.15 -2.05 -11.14
N VAL A 198 -11.29 -2.77 -11.03
CA VAL A 198 -12.15 -3.21 -12.16
C VAL A 198 -13.09 -2.12 -12.65
N LYS A 199 -13.52 -1.20 -11.78
CA LYS A 199 -14.52 -0.18 -12.11
C LYS A 199 -13.93 0.96 -12.96
N GLU A 200 -14.46 1.18 -14.15
CA GLU A 200 -13.93 2.16 -15.13
C GLU A 200 -14.28 3.63 -14.82
N ASP A 201 -15.44 3.91 -14.26
CA ASP A 201 -15.89 5.30 -13.98
C ASP A 201 -15.65 5.71 -12.53
N ARG A 202 -14.59 6.49 -12.27
CA ARG A 202 -14.24 6.94 -10.93
C ARG A 202 -13.87 8.39 -10.88
N LYS A 203 -14.49 9.09 -9.91
CA LYS A 203 -14.03 10.40 -9.49
C LYS A 203 -12.90 10.17 -8.46
N SER A 204 -11.67 10.52 -8.82
CA SER A 204 -10.58 10.73 -7.88
C SER A 204 -10.76 12.11 -7.25
N VAL A 205 -10.71 12.18 -5.94
CA VAL A 205 -10.75 13.43 -5.18
C VAL A 205 -9.47 13.55 -4.38
#